data_8b5a8684af132e8bef4bd9b9438c8fba
#
_entry.id   8b5a8684af132e8bef4bd9b9438c8fba
#
_cell.length_a   1.000
_cell.length_b   1.000
_cell.length_c   1.000
_cell.angle_alpha   90.00
_cell.angle_beta   90.00
_cell.angle_gamma   90.00
#
_symmetry.space_group_name_H-M   'P 1'
#
loop_
_entity.id
_entity.type
_entity.pdbx_description
1 polymer ?
#
loop_
_entity_poly.entity_id
_entity_poly.type
_entity_poly.pdbx_seq_one_letter_code
_entity_poly.pdbx_strand_id
1 'polypeptide(L)'
;MDANILSKLERIEKLLETQQAMQKQVLNFNDTCIYLELSQSHLYKLTSTGSIPHYKPNGKKLYFKREELDTWLLRNRNNSIDEIEQEAANYLIKKGRVQL
;
A
#
# COMPACT_ATOMS: atom_id res chain seq x y z
N MET A 1 -35.25 -17.32 -4.16
CA MET A 1 -34.56 -17.01 -5.38
C MET A 1 -34.07 -15.60 -5.44
N ASP A 2 -34.93 -14.67 -5.14
CA ASP A 2 -34.55 -13.27 -5.23
C ASP A 2 -33.44 -12.89 -4.25
N ALA A 3 -33.44 -13.50 -3.05
CA ALA A 3 -32.42 -13.24 -2.05
C ALA A 3 -31.03 -13.69 -2.52
N ASN A 4 -30.95 -14.80 -3.25
CA ASN A 4 -29.68 -15.27 -3.78
C ASN A 4 -29.17 -14.39 -4.90
N ILE A 5 -30.06 -13.88 -5.73
CA ILE A 5 -29.71 -12.97 -6.82
C ILE A 5 -29.20 -11.66 -6.26
N LEU A 6 -29.86 -11.11 -5.26
CA LEU A 6 -29.44 -9.88 -4.60
C LEU A 6 -28.08 -10.04 -3.94
N SER A 7 -27.85 -11.16 -3.25
CA SER A 7 -26.56 -11.45 -2.63
C SER A 7 -25.43 -11.50 -3.66
N LYS A 8 -25.69 -12.12 -4.80
CA LYS A 8 -24.70 -12.21 -5.88
C LYS A 8 -24.41 -10.85 -6.48
N LEU A 9 -25.44 -10.02 -6.67
CA LEU A 9 -25.27 -8.68 -7.21
C LEU A 9 -24.48 -7.81 -6.24
N GLU A 10 -24.76 -7.89 -4.96
CA GLU A 10 -24.01 -7.15 -3.95
C GLU A 10 -22.54 -7.54 -3.94
N ARG A 11 -22.27 -8.83 -4.09
CA ARG A 11 -20.90 -9.33 -4.14
C ARG A 11 -20.15 -8.82 -5.37
N ILE A 12 -20.84 -8.81 -6.53
CA ILE A 12 -20.28 -8.29 -7.77
C ILE A 12 -19.97 -6.81 -7.64
N GLU A 13 -20.88 -6.04 -7.06
CA GLU A 13 -20.66 -4.62 -6.84
C GLU A 13 -19.43 -4.38 -5.98
N LYS A 14 -19.25 -5.14 -4.90
CA LYS A 14 -18.07 -5.01 -4.06
C LYS A 14 -16.78 -5.35 -4.78
N LEU A 15 -16.82 -6.39 -5.63
CA LEU A 15 -15.65 -6.75 -6.42
C LEU A 15 -15.29 -5.65 -7.42
N LEU A 16 -16.29 -5.05 -8.05
CA LEU A 16 -16.08 -3.96 -9.00
C LEU A 16 -15.49 -2.73 -8.29
N GLU A 17 -16.00 -2.39 -7.13
CA GLU A 17 -15.47 -1.27 -6.34
C GLU A 17 -14.02 -1.51 -5.97
N THR A 18 -13.68 -2.71 -5.55
CA THR A 18 -12.31 -3.07 -5.22
C THR A 18 -11.40 -2.96 -6.44
N GLN A 19 -11.84 -3.45 -7.59
CA GLN A 19 -11.06 -3.35 -8.81
C GLN A 19 -10.85 -1.90 -9.24
N GLN A 20 -11.88 -1.07 -9.12
CA GLN A 20 -11.78 0.33 -9.46
C GLN A 20 -10.75 1.04 -8.57
N ALA A 21 -10.75 0.76 -7.28
CA ALA A 21 -9.79 1.33 -6.37
C ALA A 21 -8.36 0.93 -6.75
N MET A 22 -8.17 -0.31 -7.18
CA MET A 22 -6.85 -0.80 -7.56
C MET A 22 -6.35 -0.22 -8.88
N GLN A 23 -7.25 0.25 -9.75
CA GLN A 23 -6.87 0.76 -11.07
C GLN A 23 -6.70 2.27 -11.12
N LYS A 24 -7.19 3.00 -10.15
CA LYS A 24 -7.08 4.45 -10.13
C LYS A 24 -5.67 4.92 -9.86
N GLN A 25 -5.25 5.98 -10.53
CA GLN A 25 -3.96 6.62 -10.27
C GLN A 25 -4.03 7.52 -9.05
N VAL A 26 -5.16 8.21 -8.86
CA VAL A 26 -5.40 9.07 -7.71
C VAL A 26 -6.51 8.45 -6.89
N LEU A 27 -6.24 8.20 -5.62
CA LEU A 27 -7.16 7.53 -4.71
C LEU A 27 -7.69 8.50 -3.67
N ASN A 28 -9.00 8.41 -3.36
CA ASN A 28 -9.53 9.14 -2.23
C ASN A 28 -9.27 8.36 -0.94
N PHE A 29 -9.77 8.85 0.19
CA PHE A 29 -9.52 8.21 1.49
C PHE A 29 -10.05 6.77 1.53
N ASN A 30 -11.29 6.57 1.09
CA ASN A 30 -11.89 5.24 1.10
C ASN A 30 -11.19 4.29 0.14
N ASP A 31 -10.88 4.76 -1.05
CA ASP A 31 -10.13 3.96 -2.04
C ASP A 31 -8.80 3.50 -1.46
N THR A 32 -8.13 4.39 -0.75
CA THR A 32 -6.83 4.08 -0.15
C THR A 32 -6.96 3.05 0.96
N CYS A 33 -8.01 3.14 1.79
CA CYS A 33 -8.27 2.12 2.79
C CYS A 33 -8.44 0.74 2.15
N ILE A 34 -9.15 0.68 1.05
CA ILE A 34 -9.36 -0.57 0.31
C ILE A 34 -8.03 -1.06 -0.29
N TYR A 35 -7.30 -0.16 -0.92
CA TYR A 35 -6.05 -0.51 -1.59
C TYR A 35 -5.00 -1.02 -0.63
N LEU A 36 -4.86 -0.37 0.53
CA LEU A 36 -3.87 -0.73 1.53
C LEU A 36 -4.40 -1.75 2.54
N GLU A 37 -5.69 -2.08 2.48
CA GLU A 37 -6.34 -2.98 3.43
C GLU A 37 -6.18 -2.49 4.87
N LEU A 38 -6.40 -1.19 5.06
CA LEU A 38 -6.31 -0.55 6.37
C LEU A 38 -7.68 -0.05 6.82
N SER A 39 -7.87 0.03 8.14
CA SER A 39 -9.04 0.67 8.69
C SER A 39 -8.95 2.19 8.48
N GLN A 40 -10.11 2.86 8.50
CA GLN A 40 -10.14 4.32 8.37
C GLN A 40 -9.36 4.98 9.50
N SER A 41 -9.49 4.47 10.71
CA SER A 41 -8.77 5.00 11.87
C SER A 41 -7.26 4.91 11.69
N HIS A 42 -6.79 3.79 11.19
CA HIS A 42 -5.37 3.58 10.98
C HIS A 42 -4.83 4.51 9.91
N LEU A 43 -5.53 4.61 8.78
CA LEU A 43 -5.10 5.50 7.71
C LEU A 43 -5.12 6.96 8.16
N TYR A 44 -6.14 7.36 8.89
CA TYR A 44 -6.21 8.72 9.42
C TYR A 44 -5.02 9.03 10.33
N LYS A 45 -4.65 8.08 11.17
CA LYS A 45 -3.48 8.23 12.04
C LYS A 45 -2.20 8.38 11.22
N LEU A 46 -2.04 7.58 10.18
CA LEU A 46 -0.86 7.69 9.32
C LEU A 46 -0.77 9.05 8.63
N THR A 47 -1.89 9.59 8.18
CA THR A 47 -1.89 10.91 7.54
C THR A 47 -1.63 12.02 8.55
N SER A 48 -2.23 11.93 9.74
CA SER A 48 -2.07 12.98 10.76
C SER A 48 -0.64 13.04 11.29
N THR A 49 0.07 11.93 11.30
CA THR A 49 1.48 11.90 11.73
C THR A 49 2.44 12.13 10.58
N GLY A 50 1.96 12.29 9.36
CA GLY A 50 2.81 12.48 8.19
C GLY A 50 3.59 11.23 7.80
N SER A 51 3.10 10.05 8.19
CA SER A 51 3.80 8.79 7.96
C SER A 51 3.55 8.17 6.60
N ILE A 52 2.63 8.74 5.82
CA ILE A 52 2.26 8.22 4.52
C ILE A 52 2.11 9.38 3.54
N PRO A 53 2.58 9.25 2.29
CA PRO A 53 2.41 10.32 1.30
C PRO A 53 0.93 10.58 1.05
N HIS A 54 0.52 11.82 1.15
CA HIS A 54 -0.87 12.21 0.95
C HIS A 54 -0.97 13.66 0.50
N TYR A 55 -2.13 14.05 -0.02
CA TYR A 55 -2.39 15.37 -0.55
C TYR A 55 -3.71 15.91 -0.04
N LYS A 56 -3.75 17.19 0.27
CA LYS A 56 -4.97 17.91 0.67
C LYS A 56 -5.13 19.14 -0.19
N PRO A 57 -5.53 19.00 -1.46
CA PRO A 57 -5.57 20.15 -2.38
C PRO A 57 -6.42 21.31 -1.89
N ASN A 58 -7.53 21.02 -1.21
CA ASN A 58 -8.41 22.06 -0.68
C ASN A 58 -8.36 22.16 0.85
N GLY A 59 -7.40 21.49 1.49
CA GLY A 59 -7.28 21.52 2.94
C GLY A 59 -8.30 20.69 3.69
N LYS A 60 -9.18 19.98 3.00
CA LYS A 60 -10.23 19.18 3.64
C LYS A 60 -10.20 17.71 3.28
N LYS A 61 -10.18 17.40 1.99
CA LYS A 61 -10.22 16.01 1.53
C LYS A 61 -8.82 15.50 1.27
N LEU A 62 -8.59 14.26 1.66
CA LEU A 62 -7.31 13.59 1.47
C LEU A 62 -7.33 12.81 0.16
N TYR A 63 -6.23 12.93 -0.58
CA TYR A 63 -6.01 12.16 -1.80
C TYR A 63 -4.62 11.54 -1.74
N PHE A 64 -4.46 10.46 -2.48
CA PHE A 64 -3.22 9.69 -2.48
C PHE A 64 -2.86 9.32 -3.90
N LYS A 65 -1.59 9.25 -4.19
CA LYS A 65 -1.11 8.82 -5.50
C LYS A 65 -0.70 7.35 -5.39
N ARG A 66 -1.28 6.51 -6.24
CA ARG A 66 -1.07 5.06 -6.16
C ARG A 66 0.40 4.68 -6.23
N GLU A 67 1.16 5.30 -7.13
CA GLU A 67 2.58 5.00 -7.25
C GLU A 67 3.35 5.27 -5.97
N GLU A 68 2.99 6.34 -5.28
CA GLU A 68 3.63 6.67 -4.00
C GLU A 68 3.22 5.70 -2.91
N LEU A 69 1.98 5.24 -2.94
CA LEU A 69 1.51 4.22 -2.01
C LEU A 69 2.25 2.90 -2.23
N ASP A 70 2.48 2.54 -3.47
CA ASP A 70 3.22 1.32 -3.80
C ASP A 70 4.65 1.41 -3.26
N THR A 71 5.31 2.54 -3.44
CA THR A 71 6.63 2.77 -2.89
C THR A 71 6.62 2.71 -1.36
N TRP A 72 5.61 3.33 -0.76
CA TRP A 72 5.46 3.31 0.69
C TRP A 72 5.25 1.91 1.25
N LEU A 73 4.41 1.11 0.58
CA LEU A 73 4.15 -0.27 0.98
C LEU A 73 5.40 -1.14 0.96
N LEU A 74 6.28 -0.88 0.01
CA LEU A 74 7.45 -1.72 -0.22
C LEU A 74 8.71 -1.18 0.45
N ARG A 75 8.60 -0.16 1.29
CA ARG A 75 9.75 0.55 1.86
C ARG A 75 10.62 -0.28 2.81
N ASN A 76 10.01 -1.18 3.55
CA ASN A 76 10.73 -1.98 4.54
C ASN A 76 10.71 -3.44 4.14
N ARG A 77 11.41 -3.74 3.07
CA ARG A 77 11.42 -5.10 2.54
C ARG A 77 12.01 -6.08 3.56
N ASN A 78 11.29 -7.18 3.78
CA ASN A 78 11.81 -8.30 4.54
C ASN A 78 12.48 -9.26 3.58
N ASN A 79 13.80 -9.35 3.67
CA ASN A 79 14.56 -10.22 2.78
C ASN A 79 14.43 -11.68 3.20
N SER A 80 14.47 -12.57 2.22
CA SER A 80 14.55 -13.99 2.49
C SER A 80 15.89 -14.29 3.17
N ILE A 81 15.99 -15.46 3.79
CA ILE A 81 17.26 -15.88 4.42
C ILE A 81 18.40 -15.87 3.41
N ASP A 82 18.15 -16.35 2.20
CA ASP A 82 19.16 -16.37 1.14
C ASP A 82 19.62 -14.96 0.77
N GLU A 83 18.67 -14.04 0.63
CA GLU A 83 18.99 -12.65 0.31
C GLU A 83 19.80 -11.99 1.41
N ILE A 84 19.45 -12.25 2.67
CA ILE A 84 20.18 -11.73 3.81
C ILE A 84 21.62 -12.23 3.81
N GLU A 85 21.82 -13.49 3.52
CA GLU A 85 23.15 -14.08 3.45
C GLU A 85 23.96 -13.46 2.32
N GLN A 86 23.36 -13.23 1.15
CA GLN A 86 24.03 -12.58 0.05
C GLN A 86 24.42 -11.14 0.37
N GLU A 87 23.53 -10.41 1.00
CA GLU A 87 23.83 -9.05 1.41
C GLU A 87 24.96 -8.99 2.42
N ALA A 88 24.97 -9.91 3.37
CA ALA A 88 26.04 -9.98 4.36
C ALA A 88 27.37 -10.31 3.69
N ALA A 89 27.38 -11.26 2.77
CA ALA A 89 28.59 -11.60 2.02
C ALA A 89 29.09 -10.42 1.20
N ASN A 90 28.21 -9.73 0.50
CA ASN A 90 28.55 -8.57 -0.28
C ASN A 90 29.11 -7.44 0.59
N TYR A 91 28.51 -7.24 1.76
CA TYR A 91 28.97 -6.24 2.69
C TYR A 91 30.39 -6.53 3.16
N LEU A 92 30.66 -7.77 3.50
CA LEU A 92 32.01 -8.18 3.94
C LEU A 92 33.03 -8.00 2.84
N ILE A 93 32.68 -8.31 1.59
CA ILE A 93 33.56 -8.11 0.45
C ILE A 93 33.88 -6.63 0.27
N LYS A 94 32.87 -5.77 0.35
CA LYS A 94 33.07 -4.34 0.17
C LYS A 94 33.91 -3.73 1.29
N LYS A 95 33.67 -4.17 2.52
CA LYS A 95 34.36 -3.61 3.65
C LYS A 95 35.72 -4.16 3.86
N GLY A 96 35.81 -5.41 3.65
CA GLY A 96 37.01 -6.03 3.98
C GLY A 96 37.92 -6.07 2.85
N ARG A 97 37.59 -5.79 1.84
CA ARG A 97 38.21 -5.96 0.96
C ARG A 97 39.06 -5.51 0.92
N VAL A 98 38.77 -5.08 1.19
CA VAL A 98 39.40 -4.75 1.44
C VAL A 98 40.57 -5.37 1.49
N GLN A 99 40.78 -5.98 1.94
CA GLN A 99 41.68 -6.65 2.09
C GLN A 99 41.99 -7.60 1.39
N LEU A 100 41.41 -7.71 0.83
CA LEU A 100 41.73 -8.83 0.05
C LEU A 100 42.93 -8.65 -0.81
#